data_e076ef2c0729d3d08e38b9367c75c763
#
_entry.id   e076ef2c0729d3d08e38b9367c75c763
#
_cell.length_a   1.000
_cell.length_b   1.000
_cell.length_c   1.000
_cell.angle_alpha   90.00
_cell.angle_beta   90.00
_cell.angle_gamma   90.00
#
_symmetry.space_group_name_H-M   'P 1'
#
loop_
_entity.id
_entity.type
_entity.pdbx_description
1 polymer ?
#
loop_
_entity_poly.entity_id
_entity_poly.type
_entity_poly.pdbx_seq_one_letter_code
_entity_poly.pdbx_strand_id
1 'polypeptide(L)'
;MNINVLKTNKYLLFLSFLTLFFIIFIFYLLTNINNNEQLISKLENSLIYTKNIFEEEKKYALSLAILLSKDKEIIDSFLKKDRKESFILVNKKISTLKKLQNSDIEVQIHNKELNTYLRSWDFSIKDIPLSSFRQGLVKVKESLEPLVSIELGKRLNIKAISPLIVNNKFVGSIEIIINFKGLTKKLHKNSLDMYVLLDNKYLNEKSELTNNQKINDFILINQDMINSNIFKDINLRNLEDYGYFTNENLAFSYFTFYSLDREKLGYVIISSKNNKKTQVNSSYKKQINNTNHRIIIE
;
A
#
# COMPACT_ATOMS: atom_id res chain seq x y z
N MET A 1 -46.00 30.77 -58.16
CA MET A 1 -45.51 30.26 -56.88
C MET A 1 -44.51 31.24 -56.37
N ASN A 2 -44.74 31.84 -55.19
CA ASN A 2 -44.06 33.06 -54.74
C ASN A 2 -42.62 32.77 -54.32
N ILE A 3 -41.64 33.39 -55.00
CA ILE A 3 -40.22 33.25 -54.75
C ILE A 3 -39.82 33.57 -53.28
N ASN A 4 -40.62 34.41 -52.59
CA ASN A 4 -40.47 34.76 -51.19
C ASN A 4 -40.70 33.55 -50.23
N VAL A 5 -41.67 32.68 -50.54
CA VAL A 5 -42.00 31.49 -49.71
C VAL A 5 -40.88 30.45 -49.80
N LEU A 6 -40.25 30.29 -50.95
CA LEU A 6 -39.09 29.41 -51.13
C LEU A 6 -37.86 29.89 -50.41
N LYS A 7 -37.59 31.19 -50.34
CA LYS A 7 -36.50 31.78 -49.56
C LYS A 7 -36.73 31.61 -48.06
N THR A 8 -37.94 31.90 -47.56
CA THR A 8 -38.30 31.74 -46.13
C THR A 8 -38.15 30.28 -45.68
N ASN A 9 -38.54 29.31 -46.51
CA ASN A 9 -38.42 27.90 -46.21
C ASN A 9 -36.91 27.44 -46.12
N LYS A 10 -36.03 28.02 -46.95
CA LYS A 10 -34.59 27.74 -46.86
C LYS A 10 -33.97 28.27 -45.57
N TYR A 11 -34.34 29.44 -45.12
CA TYR A 11 -33.88 30.01 -43.84
C TYR A 11 -34.38 29.22 -42.63
N LEU A 12 -35.67 28.81 -42.65
CA LEU A 12 -36.26 27.96 -41.61
C LEU A 12 -35.55 26.58 -41.55
N LEU A 13 -35.26 25.98 -42.69
CA LEU A 13 -34.52 24.71 -42.78
C LEU A 13 -33.08 24.86 -42.27
N PHE A 14 -32.38 25.94 -42.61
CA PHE A 14 -31.06 26.23 -42.09
C PHE A 14 -31.05 26.45 -40.57
N LEU A 15 -32.04 27.21 -40.05
CA LEU A 15 -32.19 27.47 -38.62
C LEU A 15 -32.47 26.16 -37.86
N SER A 16 -33.36 25.29 -38.41
CA SER A 16 -33.65 23.99 -37.79
C SER A 16 -32.41 23.06 -37.77
N PHE A 17 -31.61 23.09 -38.81
CA PHE A 17 -30.38 22.33 -38.88
C PHE A 17 -29.32 22.86 -37.85
N LEU A 18 -29.25 24.19 -37.74
CA LEU A 18 -28.36 24.83 -36.77
C LEU A 18 -28.76 24.51 -35.32
N THR A 19 -30.07 24.55 -35.01
CA THR A 19 -30.58 24.20 -33.68
C THR A 19 -30.31 22.72 -33.36
N LEU A 20 -30.54 21.83 -34.32
CA LEU A 20 -30.23 20.40 -34.15
C LEU A 20 -28.76 20.18 -33.89
N PHE A 21 -27.87 20.84 -34.62
CA PHE A 21 -26.41 20.78 -34.41
C PHE A 21 -26.04 21.24 -33.01
N PHE A 22 -26.58 22.35 -32.50
CA PHE A 22 -26.33 22.82 -31.13
C PHE A 22 -26.85 21.83 -30.08
N ILE A 23 -28.01 21.22 -30.27
CA ILE A 23 -28.53 20.19 -29.34
C ILE A 23 -27.56 18.98 -29.28
N ILE A 24 -27.13 18.47 -30.43
CA ILE A 24 -26.18 17.36 -30.52
C ILE A 24 -24.85 17.74 -29.85
N PHE A 25 -24.35 18.95 -30.10
CA PHE A 25 -23.11 19.46 -29.52
C PHE A 25 -23.18 19.57 -27.99
N ILE A 26 -24.28 20.14 -27.47
CA ILE A 26 -24.53 20.22 -26.01
C ILE A 26 -24.63 18.82 -25.42
N PHE A 27 -25.36 17.92 -26.06
CA PHE A 27 -25.46 16.53 -25.59
C PHE A 27 -24.09 15.82 -25.55
N TYR A 28 -23.28 16.05 -26.57
CA TYR A 28 -21.89 15.54 -26.60
C TYR A 28 -21.03 16.07 -25.42
N LEU A 29 -21.09 17.39 -25.16
CA LEU A 29 -20.39 18.01 -24.06
C LEU A 29 -20.85 17.44 -22.70
N LEU A 30 -22.15 17.35 -22.46
CA LEU A 30 -22.73 16.82 -21.22
C LEU A 30 -22.34 15.36 -21.02
N THR A 31 -22.34 14.55 -22.08
CA THR A 31 -21.91 13.14 -22.00
C THR A 31 -20.44 13.02 -21.65
N ASN A 32 -19.60 13.89 -22.21
CA ASN A 32 -18.16 13.88 -21.93
C ASN A 32 -17.86 14.28 -20.49
N ILE A 33 -18.51 15.32 -19.97
CA ILE A 33 -18.40 15.75 -18.57
C ILE A 33 -18.82 14.62 -17.63
N ASN A 34 -19.99 14.02 -17.85
CA ASN A 34 -20.49 12.93 -17.03
C ASN A 34 -19.56 11.70 -17.03
N ASN A 35 -18.95 11.37 -18.18
CA ASN A 35 -17.97 10.29 -18.25
C ASN A 35 -16.71 10.57 -17.43
N ASN A 36 -16.22 11.82 -17.43
CA ASN A 36 -15.08 12.23 -16.64
C ASN A 36 -15.37 12.14 -15.14
N GLU A 37 -16.52 12.65 -14.69
CA GLU A 37 -16.93 12.58 -13.28
C GLU A 37 -17.09 11.14 -12.80
N GLN A 38 -17.70 10.27 -13.60
CA GLN A 38 -17.83 8.84 -13.28
C GLN A 38 -16.47 8.15 -13.16
N LEU A 39 -15.52 8.48 -14.04
CA LEU A 39 -14.18 7.92 -13.96
C LEU A 39 -13.44 8.43 -12.73
N ILE A 40 -13.48 9.72 -12.44
CA ILE A 40 -12.86 10.31 -11.25
C ILE A 40 -13.43 9.66 -9.98
N SER A 41 -14.76 9.58 -9.85
CA SER A 41 -15.40 8.91 -8.72
C SER A 41 -14.96 7.45 -8.56
N LYS A 42 -14.84 6.70 -9.66
CA LYS A 42 -14.30 5.33 -9.64
C LYS A 42 -12.88 5.27 -9.13
N LEU A 43 -12.00 6.20 -9.57
CA LEU A 43 -10.60 6.25 -9.16
C LEU A 43 -10.45 6.65 -7.69
N GLU A 44 -11.23 7.62 -7.22
CA GLU A 44 -11.30 7.99 -5.80
C GLU A 44 -11.76 6.82 -4.93
N ASN A 45 -12.82 6.14 -5.33
CA ASN A 45 -13.29 4.95 -4.61
C ASN A 45 -12.24 3.84 -4.57
N SER A 46 -11.52 3.60 -5.67
CA SER A 46 -10.43 2.60 -5.69
C SER A 46 -9.27 2.99 -4.78
N LEU A 47 -8.94 4.27 -4.71
CA LEU A 47 -7.90 4.81 -3.83
C LEU A 47 -8.30 4.67 -2.35
N ILE A 48 -9.53 5.09 -2.00
CA ILE A 48 -10.07 4.97 -0.63
C ILE A 48 -10.13 3.50 -0.22
N TYR A 49 -10.66 2.64 -1.08
CA TYR A 49 -10.74 1.21 -0.84
C TYR A 49 -9.36 0.59 -0.58
N THR A 50 -8.36 0.93 -1.39
CA THR A 50 -7.00 0.43 -1.21
C THR A 50 -6.38 0.92 0.10
N LYS A 51 -6.54 2.22 0.42
CA LYS A 51 -6.07 2.75 1.71
C LYS A 51 -6.69 2.03 2.90
N ASN A 52 -8.01 1.79 2.85
CA ASN A 52 -8.71 1.09 3.92
C ASN A 52 -8.17 -0.34 4.11
N ILE A 53 -7.94 -1.07 3.01
CA ILE A 53 -7.34 -2.42 3.07
C ILE A 53 -5.93 -2.38 3.67
N PHE A 54 -5.12 -1.37 3.35
CA PHE A 54 -3.79 -1.21 3.96
C PHE A 54 -3.89 -0.97 5.47
N GLU A 55 -4.81 -0.11 5.91
CA GLU A 55 -5.00 0.17 7.34
C GLU A 55 -5.58 -1.07 8.09
N GLU A 56 -6.48 -1.82 7.47
CA GLU A 56 -6.95 -3.10 8.02
C GLU A 56 -5.81 -4.10 8.19
N GLU A 57 -4.92 -4.21 7.21
CA GLU A 57 -3.76 -5.12 7.28
C GLU A 57 -2.77 -4.71 8.37
N LYS A 58 -2.53 -3.40 8.53
CA LYS A 58 -1.71 -2.88 9.64
C LYS A 58 -2.35 -3.19 11.00
N LYS A 59 -3.65 -2.92 11.16
CA LYS A 59 -4.39 -3.23 12.40
C LYS A 59 -4.34 -4.72 12.71
N TYR A 60 -4.50 -5.55 11.69
CA TYR A 60 -4.40 -7.00 11.84
C TYR A 60 -3.00 -7.42 12.32
N ALA A 61 -1.93 -6.94 11.66
CA ALA A 61 -0.56 -7.21 12.05
C ALA A 61 -0.28 -6.77 13.50
N LEU A 62 -0.74 -5.57 13.87
CA LEU A 62 -0.57 -5.04 15.23
C LEU A 62 -1.30 -5.87 16.27
N SER A 63 -2.54 -6.26 15.99
CA SER A 63 -3.32 -7.13 16.88
C SER A 63 -2.62 -8.47 17.12
N LEU A 64 -2.06 -9.07 16.06
CA LEU A 64 -1.27 -10.29 16.19
C LEU A 64 0.00 -10.09 17.02
N ALA A 65 0.73 -8.99 16.81
CA ALA A 65 1.92 -8.69 17.59
C ALA A 65 1.60 -8.55 19.08
N ILE A 66 0.51 -7.85 19.42
CA ILE A 66 0.04 -7.68 20.80
C ILE A 66 -0.38 -9.04 21.40
N LEU A 67 -1.15 -9.85 20.67
CA LEU A 67 -1.58 -11.16 21.15
C LEU A 67 -0.40 -12.09 21.42
N LEU A 68 0.52 -12.20 20.48
CA LEU A 68 1.69 -13.06 20.64
C LEU A 68 2.67 -12.55 21.70
N SER A 69 2.77 -11.23 21.90
CA SER A 69 3.62 -10.66 22.96
C SER A 69 3.08 -10.90 24.38
N LYS A 70 1.81 -11.26 24.52
CA LYS A 70 1.16 -11.63 25.81
C LYS A 70 0.97 -13.13 25.96
N ASP A 71 1.39 -13.93 24.98
CA ASP A 71 1.26 -15.37 25.02
C ASP A 71 2.23 -15.98 26.02
N LYS A 72 1.69 -16.62 27.07
CA LYS A 72 2.44 -17.15 28.19
C LYS A 72 3.47 -18.20 27.76
N GLU A 73 3.11 -19.11 26.84
CA GLU A 73 4.00 -20.18 26.40
C GLU A 73 5.22 -19.60 25.66
N ILE A 74 4.97 -18.58 24.80
CA ILE A 74 6.06 -17.88 24.08
C ILE A 74 6.96 -17.14 25.05
N ILE A 75 6.38 -16.40 26.02
CA ILE A 75 7.14 -15.66 27.03
C ILE A 75 7.99 -16.62 27.88
N ASP A 76 7.40 -17.69 28.39
CA ASP A 76 8.10 -18.65 29.25
C ASP A 76 9.26 -19.33 28.52
N SER A 77 9.06 -19.76 27.27
CA SER A 77 10.14 -20.35 26.45
C SER A 77 11.25 -19.34 26.12
N PHE A 78 10.88 -18.07 25.85
CA PHE A 78 11.82 -16.98 25.62
C PHE A 78 12.67 -16.68 26.86
N LEU A 79 12.06 -16.58 28.05
CA LEU A 79 12.75 -16.32 29.30
C LEU A 79 13.69 -17.46 29.70
N LYS A 80 13.29 -18.72 29.46
CA LYS A 80 14.13 -19.91 29.64
C LYS A 80 15.27 -20.01 28.64
N LYS A 81 15.30 -19.11 27.61
CA LYS A 81 16.22 -19.14 26.47
C LYS A 81 16.11 -20.44 25.65
N ASP A 82 14.98 -21.13 25.73
CA ASP A 82 14.70 -22.29 24.89
C ASP A 82 14.24 -21.84 23.50
N ARG A 83 15.22 -21.54 22.67
CA ARG A 83 15.00 -21.02 21.33
C ARG A 83 14.29 -22.02 20.40
N LYS A 84 14.52 -23.34 20.62
CA LYS A 84 13.90 -24.41 19.84
C LYS A 84 12.42 -24.48 20.17
N GLU A 85 12.06 -24.48 21.44
CA GLU A 85 10.65 -24.46 21.88
C GLU A 85 9.95 -23.18 21.41
N SER A 86 10.57 -22.00 21.56
CA SER A 86 10.01 -20.74 21.06
C SER A 86 9.73 -20.82 19.56
N PHE A 87 10.63 -21.43 18.75
CA PHE A 87 10.42 -21.60 17.31
C PHE A 87 9.22 -22.49 16.98
N ILE A 88 9.08 -23.60 17.69
CA ILE A 88 7.98 -24.55 17.51
C ILE A 88 6.64 -23.87 17.86
N LEU A 89 6.58 -23.21 19.03
CA LEU A 89 5.37 -22.52 19.51
C LEU A 89 4.93 -21.42 18.57
N VAL A 90 5.82 -20.53 18.16
CA VAL A 90 5.52 -19.45 17.22
C VAL A 90 4.97 -20.01 15.91
N ASN A 91 5.66 -20.97 15.29
CA ASN A 91 5.23 -21.55 14.03
C ASN A 91 3.90 -22.31 14.13
N LYS A 92 3.66 -23.02 15.23
CA LYS A 92 2.37 -23.67 15.52
C LYS A 92 1.23 -22.64 15.56
N LYS A 93 1.42 -21.52 16.29
CA LYS A 93 0.39 -20.49 16.46
C LYS A 93 0.09 -19.75 15.14
N ILE A 94 1.10 -19.44 14.32
CA ILE A 94 0.87 -18.72 13.07
C ILE A 94 0.47 -19.61 11.88
N SER A 95 0.65 -20.93 11.95
CA SER A 95 0.38 -21.84 10.83
C SER A 95 -1.09 -21.80 10.36
N THR A 96 -2.03 -21.80 11.28
CA THR A 96 -3.47 -21.70 10.99
C THR A 96 -3.82 -20.34 10.39
N LEU A 97 -3.24 -19.25 10.95
CA LEU A 97 -3.44 -17.87 10.47
C LEU A 97 -2.94 -17.67 9.04
N LYS A 98 -1.77 -18.24 8.71
CA LYS A 98 -1.24 -18.23 7.33
C LYS A 98 -2.20 -18.86 6.34
N LYS A 99 -2.82 -19.98 6.70
CA LYS A 99 -3.81 -20.67 5.84
C LYS A 99 -5.08 -19.86 5.69
N LEU A 100 -5.62 -19.33 6.78
CA LEU A 100 -6.87 -18.55 6.77
C LEU A 100 -6.75 -17.26 5.97
N GLN A 101 -5.67 -16.52 6.15
CA GLN A 101 -5.43 -15.23 5.49
C GLN A 101 -4.84 -15.37 4.07
N ASN A 102 -4.40 -16.58 3.69
CA ASN A 102 -3.63 -16.80 2.46
C ASN A 102 -2.49 -15.77 2.30
N SER A 103 -1.85 -15.43 3.42
CA SER A 103 -0.78 -14.43 3.52
C SER A 103 0.46 -15.04 4.16
N ASP A 104 1.61 -14.50 3.76
CA ASP A 104 2.92 -14.90 4.31
C ASP A 104 3.19 -14.06 5.58
N ILE A 105 2.71 -14.56 6.72
CA ILE A 105 2.99 -13.95 8.03
C ILE A 105 4.32 -14.51 8.53
N GLU A 106 5.27 -13.64 8.79
CA GLU A 106 6.55 -13.96 9.42
C GLU A 106 6.60 -13.34 10.82
N VAL A 107 7.24 -14.03 11.76
CA VAL A 107 7.40 -13.57 13.14
C VAL A 107 8.88 -13.53 13.49
N GLN A 108 9.31 -12.41 14.05
CA GLN A 108 10.65 -12.26 14.59
C GLN A 108 10.57 -11.87 16.07
N ILE A 109 11.41 -12.49 16.91
CA ILE A 109 11.57 -12.13 18.32
C ILE A 109 12.95 -11.50 18.49
N HIS A 110 13.02 -10.44 19.29
CA HIS A 110 14.23 -9.71 19.62
C HIS A 110 14.48 -9.76 21.12
N ASN A 111 15.74 -9.81 21.53
CA ASN A 111 16.12 -9.69 22.92
C ASN A 111 16.11 -8.22 23.39
N LYS A 112 16.41 -7.97 24.65
CA LYS A 112 16.43 -6.62 25.26
C LYS A 112 17.47 -5.67 24.64
N GLU A 113 18.51 -6.20 24.00
CA GLU A 113 19.54 -5.47 23.26
C GLU A 113 19.13 -5.17 21.82
N LEU A 114 17.91 -5.57 21.41
CA LEU A 114 17.39 -5.48 20.04
C LEU A 114 18.16 -6.32 19.02
N ASN A 115 18.75 -7.41 19.47
CA ASN A 115 19.33 -8.41 18.58
C ASN A 115 18.28 -9.47 18.21
N THR A 116 18.41 -10.07 17.04
CA THR A 116 17.55 -11.18 16.60
C THR A 116 17.71 -12.37 17.57
N TYR A 117 16.64 -12.72 18.28
CA TYR A 117 16.56 -13.95 19.04
C TYR A 117 16.08 -15.12 18.18
N LEU A 118 15.03 -14.91 17.39
CA LEU A 118 14.38 -15.94 16.59
C LEU A 118 13.73 -15.34 15.35
N ARG A 119 13.79 -16.09 14.22
CA ARG A 119 12.97 -15.87 13.02
C ARG A 119 12.14 -17.11 12.72
N SER A 120 10.84 -16.95 12.53
CA SER A 120 9.93 -18.08 12.26
C SER A 120 10.19 -18.77 10.92
N TRP A 121 10.85 -18.11 9.99
CA TRP A 121 11.18 -18.64 8.64
C TRP A 121 12.60 -19.16 8.51
N ASP A 122 13.48 -18.83 9.46
CA ASP A 122 14.88 -19.28 9.44
C ASP A 122 15.43 -19.44 10.86
N PHE A 123 15.46 -20.68 11.34
CA PHE A 123 15.98 -20.99 12.67
C PHE A 123 17.48 -20.77 12.81
N SER A 124 18.25 -20.80 11.73
CA SER A 124 19.72 -20.65 11.79
C SER A 124 20.14 -19.24 12.22
N ILE A 125 19.34 -18.23 11.90
CA ILE A 125 19.65 -16.82 12.13
C ILE A 125 19.36 -16.41 13.57
N LYS A 126 20.37 -15.85 14.23
CA LYS A 126 20.33 -15.30 15.59
C LYS A 126 21.39 -14.22 15.78
N ASP A 127 21.27 -13.50 16.87
CA ASP A 127 22.27 -12.54 17.41
C ASP A 127 22.67 -11.41 16.42
N ILE A 128 21.82 -11.12 15.40
CA ILE A 128 22.03 -10.00 14.50
C ILE A 128 21.62 -8.70 15.21
N PRO A 129 22.51 -7.70 15.37
CA PRO A 129 22.15 -6.41 15.93
C PRO A 129 21.29 -5.61 14.94
N LEU A 130 20.17 -5.05 15.42
CA LEU A 130 19.17 -4.37 14.59
C LEU A 130 18.97 -2.90 14.96
N SER A 131 19.43 -2.46 16.13
CA SER A 131 19.18 -1.12 16.68
C SER A 131 19.66 0.01 15.78
N SER A 132 20.74 -0.19 15.01
CA SER A 132 21.33 0.86 14.17
C SER A 132 20.48 1.23 12.93
N PHE A 133 19.56 0.37 12.51
CA PHE A 133 18.79 0.59 11.29
C PHE A 133 17.29 0.24 11.39
N ARG A 134 16.83 -0.22 12.57
CA ARG A 134 15.43 -0.59 12.82
C ARG A 134 14.81 0.35 13.84
N GLN A 135 14.42 1.55 13.37
CA GLN A 135 13.86 2.61 14.22
C GLN A 135 12.58 2.19 14.96
N GLY A 136 11.73 1.38 14.34
CA GLY A 136 10.54 0.84 15.00
C GLY A 136 10.84 0.04 16.27
N LEU A 137 11.92 -0.76 16.27
CA LEU A 137 12.37 -1.50 17.45
C LEU A 137 12.82 -0.58 18.57
N VAL A 138 13.59 0.47 18.21
CA VAL A 138 14.08 1.46 19.18
C VAL A 138 12.89 2.20 19.81
N LYS A 139 11.95 2.69 19.01
CA LYS A 139 10.76 3.41 19.49
C LYS A 139 9.90 2.54 20.41
N VAL A 140 9.68 1.25 20.08
CA VAL A 140 8.93 0.34 20.93
C VAL A 140 9.63 0.05 22.26
N LYS A 141 10.97 -0.07 22.26
CA LYS A 141 11.75 -0.22 23.50
C LYS A 141 11.66 1.01 24.39
N GLU A 142 11.70 2.21 23.82
CA GLU A 142 11.64 3.47 24.56
C GLU A 142 10.23 3.80 25.08
N SER A 143 9.21 3.60 24.23
CA SER A 143 7.84 3.95 24.60
C SER A 143 7.12 2.84 25.39
N LEU A 144 7.58 1.60 25.28
CA LEU A 144 6.90 0.39 25.77
C LEU A 144 5.50 0.16 25.16
N GLU A 145 5.21 0.82 24.03
CA GLU A 145 3.94 0.74 23.34
C GLU A 145 4.08 -0.01 22.02
N PRO A 146 3.07 -0.79 21.61
CA PRO A 146 3.05 -1.42 20.31
C PRO A 146 3.03 -0.41 19.16
N LEU A 147 3.64 -0.75 18.03
CA LEU A 147 3.77 0.10 16.86
C LEU A 147 3.56 -0.70 15.58
N VAL A 148 2.92 -0.10 14.57
CA VAL A 148 2.88 -0.65 13.21
C VAL A 148 3.30 0.41 12.20
N SER A 149 4.11 0.00 11.22
CA SER A 149 4.64 0.88 10.17
C SER A 149 4.91 0.12 8.89
N ILE A 150 5.16 0.85 7.80
CA ILE A 150 5.82 0.31 6.62
C ILE A 150 7.31 0.63 6.76
N GLU A 151 8.13 -0.39 6.86
CA GLU A 151 9.56 -0.23 7.08
C GLU A 151 10.40 -0.99 6.07
N LEU A 152 11.44 -0.31 5.60
CA LEU A 152 12.52 -0.92 4.85
C LEU A 152 13.51 -1.58 5.83
N GLY A 153 13.82 -2.82 5.54
CA GLY A 153 14.95 -3.56 6.10
C GLY A 153 15.69 -4.18 4.93
N LYS A 154 15.92 -5.50 4.94
CA LYS A 154 16.33 -6.21 3.73
C LYS A 154 15.22 -6.22 2.67
N ARG A 155 13.96 -6.19 3.10
CA ARG A 155 12.74 -6.09 2.28
C ARG A 155 11.85 -4.98 2.83
N LEU A 156 11.03 -4.38 1.96
CA LEU A 156 9.98 -3.46 2.36
C LEU A 156 8.73 -4.24 2.75
N ASN A 157 8.24 -4.08 3.98
CA ASN A 157 7.09 -4.81 4.50
C ASN A 157 6.28 -3.95 5.48
N ILE A 158 5.05 -4.37 5.74
CA ILE A 158 4.29 -3.94 6.92
C ILE A 158 4.88 -4.68 8.12
N LYS A 159 5.26 -3.94 9.16
CA LYS A 159 5.88 -4.45 10.38
C LYS A 159 5.13 -3.93 11.59
N ALA A 160 4.67 -4.86 12.40
CA ALA A 160 4.00 -4.56 13.66
C ALA A 160 4.83 -5.13 14.81
N ILE A 161 5.20 -4.28 15.75
CA ILE A 161 6.12 -4.60 16.84
C ILE A 161 5.38 -4.38 18.15
N SER A 162 5.46 -5.37 19.05
CA SER A 162 4.93 -5.27 20.41
C SER A 162 6.02 -5.60 21.43
N PRO A 163 6.15 -4.84 22.53
CA PRO A 163 7.14 -5.12 23.55
C PRO A 163 6.77 -6.38 24.31
N LEU A 164 7.79 -7.14 24.70
CA LEU A 164 7.69 -8.20 25.70
C LEU A 164 8.03 -7.59 27.06
N ILE A 165 7.03 -7.51 27.93
CA ILE A 165 7.14 -6.90 29.25
C ILE A 165 6.90 -7.95 30.31
N VAL A 166 7.85 -8.12 31.21
CA VAL A 166 7.76 -9.04 32.36
C VAL A 166 8.15 -8.27 33.61
N ASN A 167 7.31 -8.33 34.65
CA ASN A 167 7.49 -7.59 35.91
C ASN A 167 7.77 -6.08 35.65
N ASN A 168 6.99 -5.48 34.78
CA ASN A 168 7.09 -4.07 34.34
C ASN A 168 8.46 -3.68 33.71
N LYS A 169 9.22 -4.66 33.21
CA LYS A 169 10.49 -4.43 32.54
C LYS A 169 10.45 -4.93 31.11
N PHE A 170 11.03 -4.17 30.20
CA PHE A 170 11.25 -4.60 28.82
C PHE A 170 12.29 -5.73 28.81
N VAL A 171 11.90 -6.88 28.30
CA VAL A 171 12.78 -8.05 28.15
C VAL A 171 13.09 -8.38 26.69
N GLY A 172 12.35 -7.82 25.75
CA GLY A 172 12.50 -8.02 24.32
C GLY A 172 11.30 -7.49 23.56
N SER A 173 11.15 -7.86 22.30
CA SER A 173 9.97 -7.53 21.49
C SER A 173 9.64 -8.66 20.53
N ILE A 174 8.38 -8.71 20.12
CA ILE A 174 7.91 -9.59 19.04
C ILE A 174 7.46 -8.73 17.86
N GLU A 175 7.82 -9.13 16.66
CA GLU A 175 7.52 -8.45 15.42
C GLU A 175 6.76 -9.37 14.48
N ILE A 176 5.65 -8.88 13.95
CA ILE A 176 4.90 -9.47 12.84
C ILE A 176 5.31 -8.75 11.56
N ILE A 177 5.66 -9.52 10.54
CA ILE A 177 6.07 -9.02 9.23
C ILE A 177 5.10 -9.58 8.20
N ILE A 178 4.47 -8.69 7.43
CA ILE A 178 3.54 -9.04 6.35
C ILE A 178 4.01 -8.37 5.07
N ASN A 179 4.19 -9.16 4.01
CA ASN A 179 4.52 -8.64 2.68
C ASN A 179 3.26 -8.18 1.93
N PHE A 180 3.44 -7.54 0.77
CA PHE A 180 2.33 -6.99 -0.01
C PHE A 180 1.59 -8.03 -0.86
N LYS A 181 1.98 -9.31 -0.85
CA LYS A 181 1.41 -10.36 -1.69
C LYS A 181 -0.08 -10.60 -1.42
N GLY A 182 -0.46 -10.65 -0.14
CA GLY A 182 -1.88 -10.80 0.27
C GLY A 182 -2.73 -9.63 -0.21
N LEU A 183 -2.25 -8.40 -0.01
CA LEU A 183 -2.89 -7.17 -0.46
C LEU A 183 -3.05 -7.14 -1.98
N THR A 184 -1.99 -7.46 -2.74
CA THR A 184 -2.03 -7.53 -4.20
C THR A 184 -3.09 -8.50 -4.69
N LYS A 185 -3.15 -9.72 -4.11
CA LYS A 185 -4.18 -10.72 -4.45
C LYS A 185 -5.59 -10.25 -4.13
N LYS A 186 -5.80 -9.61 -2.96
CA LYS A 186 -7.11 -9.10 -2.52
C LYS A 186 -7.62 -8.02 -3.48
N LEU A 187 -6.75 -7.11 -3.92
CA LEU A 187 -7.09 -6.06 -4.88
C LEU A 187 -7.34 -6.62 -6.28
N HIS A 188 -6.52 -7.54 -6.74
CA HIS A 188 -6.67 -8.18 -8.05
C HIS A 188 -8.04 -8.88 -8.20
N LYS A 189 -8.54 -9.53 -7.14
CA LYS A 189 -9.90 -10.12 -7.13
C LYS A 189 -11.01 -9.09 -7.39
N ASN A 190 -10.75 -7.82 -7.10
CA ASN A 190 -11.66 -6.70 -7.37
C ASN A 190 -11.32 -5.94 -8.66
N SER A 191 -10.57 -6.57 -9.57
CA SER A 191 -10.13 -5.99 -10.85
C SER A 191 -9.29 -4.72 -10.68
N LEU A 192 -8.51 -4.65 -9.59
CA LEU A 192 -7.56 -3.60 -9.29
C LEU A 192 -6.16 -4.20 -9.19
N ASP A 193 -5.25 -3.77 -10.04
CA ASP A 193 -3.84 -4.17 -9.95
C ASP A 193 -3.06 -3.15 -9.14
N MET A 194 -2.36 -3.63 -8.12
CA MET A 194 -1.60 -2.79 -7.20
C MET A 194 -0.09 -2.90 -7.45
N TYR A 195 0.58 -1.78 -7.51
CA TYR A 195 2.04 -1.65 -7.68
C TYR A 195 2.60 -0.89 -6.50
N VAL A 196 3.50 -1.50 -5.76
CA VAL A 196 4.22 -0.87 -4.65
C VAL A 196 5.61 -0.46 -5.15
N LEU A 197 5.85 0.83 -5.20
CA LEU A 197 7.06 1.44 -5.76
C LEU A 197 7.88 2.10 -4.65
N LEU A 198 9.08 1.62 -4.41
CA LEU A 198 10.05 2.22 -3.48
C LEU A 198 10.98 3.16 -4.26
N ASP A 199 11.21 4.36 -3.75
CA ASP A 199 12.22 5.28 -4.30
C ASP A 199 13.61 4.64 -4.23
N ASN A 200 14.31 4.61 -5.37
CA ASN A 200 15.62 3.96 -5.51
C ASN A 200 16.69 4.52 -4.58
N LYS A 201 16.55 5.78 -4.12
CA LYS A 201 17.50 6.39 -3.16
C LYS A 201 17.59 5.65 -1.82
N TYR A 202 16.56 4.88 -1.44
CA TYR A 202 16.54 4.09 -0.21
C TYR A 202 17.13 2.68 -0.38
N LEU A 203 17.47 2.28 -1.61
CA LEU A 203 18.10 1.00 -1.86
C LEU A 203 19.55 1.00 -1.35
N ASN A 204 19.89 0.03 -0.55
CA ASN A 204 21.27 -0.23 -0.15
C ASN A 204 21.75 -1.58 -0.71
N GLU A 205 23.07 -1.77 -0.77
CA GLU A 205 23.70 -2.98 -1.31
C GLU A 205 23.31 -4.29 -0.58
N LYS A 206 22.87 -4.18 0.68
CA LYS A 206 22.45 -5.33 1.50
C LYS A 206 20.96 -5.67 1.34
N SER A 207 20.23 -4.90 0.51
CA SER A 207 18.82 -5.13 0.26
C SER A 207 18.60 -6.35 -0.65
N GLU A 208 17.61 -7.17 -0.34
CA GLU A 208 17.14 -8.24 -1.23
C GLU A 208 16.41 -7.69 -2.48
N LEU A 209 16.17 -6.37 -2.51
CA LEU A 209 15.44 -5.67 -3.58
C LEU A 209 16.34 -5.23 -4.75
N THR A 210 17.65 -5.46 -4.69
CA THR A 210 18.61 -5.03 -5.72
C THR A 210 18.33 -5.62 -7.10
N ASN A 211 17.75 -6.83 -7.14
CA ASN A 211 17.38 -7.55 -8.36
C ASN A 211 15.95 -7.27 -8.83
N ASN A 212 15.22 -6.44 -8.10
CA ASN A 212 13.86 -6.10 -8.47
C ASN A 212 13.83 -5.15 -9.69
N GLN A 213 12.74 -5.23 -10.45
CA GLN A 213 12.57 -4.40 -11.62
C GLN A 213 12.54 -2.91 -11.26
N LYS A 214 13.26 -2.10 -12.05
CA LYS A 214 13.24 -0.65 -11.97
C LYS A 214 12.18 -0.07 -12.91
N ILE A 215 11.44 0.90 -12.40
CA ILE A 215 10.45 1.68 -13.15
C ILE A 215 10.76 3.15 -12.87
N ASN A 216 11.34 3.86 -13.85
CA ASN A 216 11.93 5.19 -13.68
C ASN A 216 12.94 5.20 -12.50
N ASP A 217 12.72 6.06 -11.50
CA ASP A 217 13.57 6.19 -10.32
C ASP A 217 13.08 5.30 -9.15
N PHE A 218 12.18 4.35 -9.41
CA PHE A 218 11.56 3.49 -8.41
C PHE A 218 11.89 2.01 -8.64
N ILE A 219 11.75 1.23 -7.55
CA ILE A 219 11.88 -0.22 -7.53
C ILE A 219 10.52 -0.83 -7.26
N LEU A 220 10.11 -1.77 -8.10
CA LEU A 220 8.86 -2.50 -7.96
C LEU A 220 9.01 -3.60 -6.90
N ILE A 221 8.28 -3.48 -5.81
CA ILE A 221 8.39 -4.39 -4.66
C ILE A 221 7.66 -5.71 -4.88
N ASN A 222 6.49 -5.67 -5.49
CA ASN A 222 5.62 -6.84 -5.68
C ASN A 222 5.63 -7.37 -7.13
N GLN A 223 6.80 -7.35 -7.78
CA GLN A 223 7.00 -7.70 -9.22
C GLN A 223 6.49 -9.10 -9.60
N ASP A 224 6.56 -10.08 -8.70
CA ASP A 224 6.17 -11.48 -8.99
C ASP A 224 4.66 -11.66 -9.18
N MET A 225 3.88 -10.62 -8.91
CA MET A 225 2.42 -10.69 -8.87
C MET A 225 1.72 -9.93 -9.99
N ILE A 226 2.46 -9.12 -10.76
CA ILE A 226 1.86 -8.11 -11.64
C ILE A 226 2.69 -7.89 -12.92
N ASN A 227 2.01 -7.40 -13.97
CA ASN A 227 2.65 -7.02 -15.22
C ASN A 227 3.10 -5.55 -15.15
N SER A 228 4.40 -5.32 -15.12
CA SER A 228 5.02 -4.00 -15.03
C SER A 228 5.20 -3.30 -16.38
N ASN A 229 4.98 -3.99 -17.50
CA ASN A 229 5.12 -3.41 -18.84
C ASN A 229 4.20 -2.21 -19.08
N ILE A 230 3.16 -2.06 -18.27
CA ILE A 230 2.22 -0.92 -18.34
C ILE A 230 2.88 0.43 -18.07
N PHE A 231 4.06 0.46 -17.44
CA PHE A 231 4.77 1.69 -17.09
C PHE A 231 5.81 2.15 -18.14
N LYS A 232 5.96 1.43 -19.27
CA LYS A 232 7.01 1.75 -20.27
C LYS A 232 6.96 3.20 -20.75
N ASP A 233 5.74 3.73 -20.93
CA ASP A 233 5.52 5.08 -21.49
C ASP A 233 4.97 6.05 -20.44
N ILE A 234 5.04 5.70 -19.13
CA ILE A 234 4.52 6.51 -18.04
C ILE A 234 5.68 7.14 -17.28
N ASN A 235 5.70 8.47 -17.19
CA ASN A 235 6.65 9.20 -16.37
C ASN A 235 6.09 9.42 -14.96
N LEU A 236 6.72 8.79 -13.97
CA LEU A 236 6.30 8.84 -12.56
C LEU A 236 7.04 9.91 -11.73
N ARG A 237 7.96 10.70 -12.34
CA ARG A 237 8.84 11.63 -11.60
C ARG A 237 8.10 12.77 -10.92
N ASN A 238 6.98 13.22 -11.51
CA ASN A 238 6.26 14.41 -11.07
C ASN A 238 4.95 14.07 -10.34
N LEU A 239 4.84 12.88 -9.75
CA LEU A 239 3.67 12.52 -8.96
C LEU A 239 3.66 13.29 -7.64
N GLU A 240 2.54 13.93 -7.33
CA GLU A 240 2.26 14.57 -6.04
C GLU A 240 2.00 13.50 -4.96
N ASP A 241 1.47 13.89 -3.80
CA ASP A 241 1.26 12.94 -2.70
C ASP A 241 0.15 11.92 -2.98
N TYR A 242 -0.87 12.31 -3.72
CA TYR A 242 -1.89 11.40 -4.24
C TYR A 242 -2.58 12.03 -5.47
N GLY A 243 -3.20 11.19 -6.26
CA GLY A 243 -3.93 11.66 -7.43
C GLY A 243 -4.31 10.52 -8.36
N TYR A 244 -4.65 10.90 -9.57
CA TYR A 244 -4.99 9.97 -10.65
C TYR A 244 -4.52 10.48 -12.00
N PHE A 245 -4.25 9.55 -12.88
CA PHE A 245 -3.93 9.77 -14.28
C PHE A 245 -4.45 8.62 -15.14
N THR A 246 -4.53 8.84 -16.44
CA THR A 246 -4.98 7.81 -17.38
C THR A 246 -4.01 7.70 -18.55
N ASN A 247 -3.96 6.51 -19.14
CA ASN A 247 -3.55 6.32 -20.51
C ASN A 247 -4.72 5.79 -21.34
N GLU A 248 -4.49 5.40 -22.59
CA GLU A 248 -5.56 4.95 -23.50
C GLU A 248 -6.39 3.79 -22.95
N ASN A 249 -5.77 2.85 -22.24
CA ASN A 249 -6.37 1.58 -21.86
C ASN A 249 -6.60 1.43 -20.34
N LEU A 250 -5.85 2.21 -19.54
CA LEU A 250 -5.83 2.08 -18.10
C LEU A 250 -6.06 3.42 -17.42
N ALA A 251 -6.69 3.35 -16.28
CA ALA A 251 -6.85 4.46 -15.36
C ALA A 251 -6.14 4.11 -14.04
N PHE A 252 -5.41 5.08 -13.51
CA PHE A 252 -4.54 4.92 -12.35
C PHE A 252 -4.95 5.87 -11.24
N SER A 253 -5.00 5.37 -10.03
CA SER A 253 -4.98 6.18 -8.81
C SER A 253 -3.72 5.84 -8.02
N TYR A 254 -3.20 6.80 -7.25
CA TYR A 254 -1.97 6.60 -6.49
C TYR A 254 -1.96 7.40 -5.20
N PHE A 255 -1.16 6.94 -4.25
CA PHE A 255 -0.86 7.68 -3.03
C PHE A 255 0.56 7.35 -2.55
N THR A 256 1.16 8.29 -1.82
CA THR A 256 2.46 8.09 -1.19
C THR A 256 2.32 7.27 0.09
N PHE A 257 3.38 6.50 0.39
CA PHE A 257 3.57 5.94 1.72
C PHE A 257 4.87 6.47 2.33
N TYR A 258 4.88 6.50 3.65
CA TYR A 258 5.91 7.16 4.42
C TYR A 258 6.57 6.21 5.41
N SER A 259 7.83 6.50 5.76
CA SER A 259 8.54 5.87 6.86
C SER A 259 7.94 6.28 8.21
N LEU A 260 8.46 5.67 9.27
CA LEU A 260 8.11 6.03 10.64
C LEU A 260 8.47 7.49 10.99
N ASP A 261 9.51 8.03 10.35
CA ASP A 261 9.97 9.41 10.54
C ASP A 261 9.35 10.39 9.52
N ARG A 262 8.27 9.95 8.84
CA ARG A 262 7.51 10.72 7.84
C ARG A 262 8.27 11.05 6.56
N GLU A 263 9.36 10.36 6.28
CA GLU A 263 10.01 10.45 4.99
C GLU A 263 9.19 9.71 3.94
N LYS A 264 9.02 10.34 2.78
CA LYS A 264 8.35 9.72 1.64
C LYS A 264 9.20 8.59 1.09
N LEU A 265 8.73 7.36 1.27
CA LEU A 265 9.43 6.16 0.79
C LEU A 265 9.11 5.83 -0.66
N GLY A 266 7.93 6.16 -1.14
CA GLY A 266 7.50 5.85 -2.49
C GLY A 266 6.00 5.93 -2.69
N TYR A 267 5.49 5.14 -3.65
CA TYR A 267 4.09 5.17 -4.04
C TYR A 267 3.43 3.80 -4.04
N VAL A 268 2.14 3.79 -3.72
CA VAL A 268 1.24 2.71 -4.11
C VAL A 268 0.42 3.21 -5.28
N ILE A 269 0.52 2.53 -6.43
CA ILE A 269 -0.26 2.83 -7.63
C ILE A 269 -1.26 1.70 -7.84
N ILE A 270 -2.49 2.07 -8.16
CA ILE A 270 -3.57 1.14 -8.46
C ILE A 270 -4.01 1.37 -9.89
N SER A 271 -4.08 0.32 -10.71
CA SER A 271 -4.62 0.42 -12.05
C SER A 271 -5.95 -0.32 -12.20
N SER A 272 -6.79 0.21 -13.07
CA SER A 272 -8.02 -0.42 -13.52
C SER A 272 -8.25 -0.14 -15.00
N LYS A 273 -9.12 -0.91 -15.66
CA LYS A 273 -9.44 -0.70 -17.09
C LYS A 273 -10.13 0.64 -17.31
N ASN A 274 -9.67 1.37 -18.33
CA ASN A 274 -10.27 2.60 -18.84
C ASN A 274 -11.15 2.30 -20.06
N ASN A 275 -12.34 1.78 -19.83
CA ASN A 275 -13.23 1.29 -20.88
C ASN A 275 -13.72 2.40 -21.85
N LYS A 276 -13.72 3.66 -21.42
CA LYS A 276 -14.23 4.79 -22.19
C LYS A 276 -13.13 5.65 -22.82
N LYS A 277 -11.84 5.26 -22.68
CA LYS A 277 -10.67 6.02 -23.13
C LYS A 277 -10.68 7.50 -22.69
N THR A 278 -11.26 7.75 -21.54
CA THR A 278 -11.40 9.08 -20.95
C THR A 278 -10.03 9.53 -20.42
N GLN A 279 -9.62 10.75 -20.74
CA GLN A 279 -8.37 11.32 -20.25
C GLN A 279 -8.61 12.16 -18.99
N VAL A 280 -7.92 11.81 -17.92
CA VAL A 280 -7.96 12.55 -16.66
C VAL A 280 -6.54 12.63 -16.11
N ASN A 281 -6.17 13.81 -15.63
CA ASN A 281 -4.94 14.02 -14.88
C ASN A 281 -5.25 15.00 -13.74
N SER A 282 -5.14 14.51 -12.51
CA SER A 282 -5.33 15.31 -11.31
C SER A 282 -4.40 14.85 -10.21
N SER A 283 -3.70 15.79 -9.60
CA SER A 283 -2.75 15.55 -8.51
C SER A 283 -3.07 16.47 -7.35
N TYR A 284 -2.91 15.96 -6.13
CA TYR A 284 -3.17 16.69 -4.90
C TYR A 284 -1.98 16.61 -3.96
N LYS A 285 -1.58 17.78 -3.43
CA LYS A 285 -0.63 17.85 -2.31
C LYS A 285 -1.35 17.50 -1.03
N LYS A 286 -0.90 16.47 -0.36
CA LYS A 286 -1.40 16.11 0.96
C LYS A 286 -0.86 17.11 1.98
N GLN A 287 -1.73 17.89 2.61
CA GLN A 287 -1.40 18.44 3.90
C GLN A 287 -1.24 17.25 4.86
N ILE A 288 -0.05 17.11 5.42
CA ILE A 288 0.25 16.05 6.39
C ILE A 288 -0.57 16.35 7.64
N ASN A 289 -1.82 15.94 7.66
CA ASN A 289 -2.60 15.94 8.88
C ASN A 289 -2.01 14.91 9.85
N ASN A 290 -1.90 15.29 11.09
CA ASN A 290 -1.26 14.56 12.19
C ASN A 290 -1.91 13.23 12.59
N THR A 291 -2.84 12.71 11.84
CA THR A 291 -3.46 11.39 12.07
C THR A 291 -2.51 10.28 11.62
N ASN A 292 -1.48 10.10 12.40
CA ASN A 292 -0.53 9.03 12.18
C ASN A 292 -0.92 7.79 12.92
N HIS A 293 -0.89 6.81 12.23
CA HIS A 293 -0.41 5.43 12.26
C HIS A 293 0.07 4.88 13.63
N ARG A 294 -0.04 5.62 14.71
CA ARG A 294 0.13 5.17 16.08
C ARG A 294 -1.26 4.87 16.61
N ILE A 295 -1.61 3.60 16.71
CA ILE A 295 -2.77 3.18 17.48
C ILE A 295 -2.32 3.21 18.93
N ILE A 296 -2.64 4.30 19.63
CA ILE A 296 -2.56 4.36 21.09
C ILE A 296 -3.78 3.60 21.58
N ILE A 297 -3.56 2.50 22.27
CA ILE A 297 -4.60 1.81 23.02
C ILE A 297 -4.54 2.42 24.43
N GLU A 298 -5.50 3.27 24.75
CA GLU A 298 -5.72 3.72 26.13
C GLU A 298 -6.16 2.54 26.99
#